data_d8a79bed34d4383d2074ebafd6b45c22
#
_entry.id   d8a79bed34d4383d2074ebafd6b45c22
#
_cell.length_a   1.000
_cell.length_b   1.000
_cell.length_c   1.000
_cell.angle_alpha   90.00
_cell.angle_beta   90.00
_cell.angle_gamma   90.00
#
_symmetry.space_group_name_H-M   'P 1'
#
loop_
_entity.id
_entity.type
_entity.pdbx_description
1 polymer ?
#
loop_
_entity_poly.entity_id
_entity_poly.type
_entity_poly.pdbx_seq_one_letter_code
_entity_poly.pdbx_strand_id
1 'polypeptide(L)'
;MKQIFKSREKLWVSLIIIAFAVLLVTPQLFTKKVILGSDSIFHYNRFYEAAMQLKNGNLSYFLSLYGFQQSGRIVNALYGPFFAYLQGGLVLISGTWFRYQIVSRVLLHILAESSMYALLKQCKVKTTIALSLGLLYATTFSIQY
;
A
#
# COMPACT_ATOMS: atom_id res chain seq x y z
N MET A 1 8.47 34.72 8.80
CA MET A 1 9.67 33.98 8.42
C MET A 1 9.67 32.52 8.92
N LYS A 2 9.49 32.19 10.21
CA LYS A 2 9.45 30.82 10.75
C LYS A 2 8.39 29.89 10.08
N GLN A 3 7.21 30.37 9.72
CA GLN A 3 6.18 29.57 9.06
C GLN A 3 6.55 29.15 7.63
N ILE A 4 7.20 30.03 6.88
CA ILE A 4 7.63 29.74 5.49
C ILE A 4 8.72 28.66 5.48
N PHE A 5 9.68 28.74 6.41
CA PHE A 5 10.73 27.73 6.57
C PHE A 5 10.13 26.35 6.93
N LYS A 6 9.15 26.32 7.85
CA LYS A 6 8.45 25.08 8.25
C LYS A 6 7.62 24.47 7.09
N SER A 7 7.06 25.29 6.24
CA SER A 7 6.33 24.83 5.04
C SER A 7 7.28 24.24 3.99
N ARG A 8 8.41 24.88 3.74
CA ARG A 8 9.44 24.39 2.81
C ARG A 8 10.06 23.07 3.27
N GLU A 9 10.35 22.95 4.59
CA GLU A 9 10.86 21.71 5.18
C GLU A 9 9.89 20.55 4.96
N LYS A 10 8.61 20.73 5.22
CA LYS A 10 7.59 19.70 4.98
C LYS A 10 7.52 19.29 3.52
N LEU A 11 7.58 20.25 2.60
CA LEU A 11 7.55 19.98 1.16
C LEU A 11 8.74 19.09 0.74
N TRP A 12 9.95 19.45 1.13
CA TRP A 12 11.16 18.69 0.81
C TRP A 12 11.12 17.27 1.40
N VAL A 13 10.68 17.13 2.65
CA VAL A 13 10.52 15.82 3.29
C VAL A 13 9.53 14.95 2.51
N SER A 14 8.37 15.50 2.13
CA SER A 14 7.38 14.76 1.35
C SER A 14 7.90 14.36 -0.02
N LEU A 15 8.63 15.25 -0.71
CA LEU A 15 9.22 14.94 -2.01
C LEU A 15 10.27 13.81 -1.92
N ILE A 16 11.11 13.82 -0.88
CA ILE A 16 12.12 12.77 -0.67
C ILE A 16 11.45 11.42 -0.38
N ILE A 17 10.43 11.40 0.48
CA ILE A 17 9.65 10.19 0.79
C ILE A 17 9.03 9.62 -0.50
N ILE A 18 8.34 10.43 -1.28
CA ILE A 18 7.71 9.97 -2.53
C ILE A 18 8.77 9.46 -3.52
N ALA A 19 9.87 10.20 -3.70
CA ALA A 19 10.94 9.78 -4.60
C ALA A 19 11.57 8.45 -4.18
N PHE A 20 11.77 8.25 -2.88
CA PHE A 20 12.36 7.01 -2.37
C PHE A 20 11.38 5.84 -2.48
N ALA A 21 10.10 6.03 -2.18
CA ALA A 21 9.06 5.02 -2.39
C ALA A 21 8.99 4.56 -3.86
N VAL A 22 9.09 5.50 -4.82
CA VAL A 22 9.17 5.18 -6.26
C VAL A 22 10.46 4.43 -6.59
N LEU A 23 11.59 4.84 -6.01
CA LEU A 23 12.87 4.17 -6.20
C LEU A 23 12.82 2.69 -5.78
N LEU A 24 12.19 2.39 -4.64
CA LEU A 24 12.07 1.03 -4.11
C LEU A 24 11.27 0.08 -5.01
N VAL A 25 10.34 0.58 -5.81
CA VAL A 25 9.57 -0.25 -6.77
C VAL A 25 10.20 -0.31 -8.17
N THR A 26 11.27 0.45 -8.40
CA THR A 26 11.96 0.52 -9.70
C THR A 26 12.41 -0.85 -10.24
N PRO A 27 12.98 -1.78 -9.44
CA PRO A 27 13.36 -3.11 -9.93
C PRO A 27 12.16 -3.88 -10.51
N GLN A 28 11.00 -3.75 -9.90
CA GLN A 28 9.78 -4.39 -10.40
C GLN A 28 9.28 -3.75 -11.70
N LEU A 29 9.43 -2.43 -11.86
CA LEU A 29 9.08 -1.74 -13.11
C LEU A 29 9.93 -2.24 -14.28
N PHE A 30 11.21 -2.53 -14.07
CA PHE A 30 12.09 -3.07 -15.11
C PHE A 30 11.78 -4.52 -15.46
N THR A 31 11.50 -5.35 -14.47
CA THR A 31 11.20 -6.77 -14.71
C THR A 31 9.81 -6.99 -15.30
N LYS A 32 8.89 -6.04 -15.11
CA LYS A 32 7.47 -6.10 -15.53
C LYS A 32 6.74 -7.36 -15.03
N LYS A 33 7.19 -7.94 -13.92
CA LYS A 33 6.62 -9.16 -13.33
C LYS A 33 5.81 -8.84 -12.08
N VAL A 34 4.74 -9.59 -11.89
CA VAL A 34 4.00 -9.62 -10.62
C VAL A 34 4.80 -10.47 -9.63
N ILE A 35 5.05 -9.94 -8.45
CA ILE A 35 5.74 -10.65 -7.37
C ILE A 35 4.68 -11.41 -6.58
N LEU A 36 4.84 -12.72 -6.45
CA LEU A 36 3.95 -13.57 -5.67
C LEU A 36 4.69 -14.06 -4.43
N GLY A 37 4.24 -13.64 -3.26
CA GLY A 37 4.64 -14.21 -1.98
C GLY A 37 3.78 -15.42 -1.60
N SER A 38 4.01 -16.04 -0.46
CA SER A 38 3.34 -17.26 -0.01
C SER A 38 1.81 -17.15 0.01
N ASP A 39 1.27 -16.05 0.49
CA ASP A 39 -0.17 -15.84 0.66
C ASP A 39 -0.79 -14.90 -0.40
N SER A 40 -0.01 -14.48 -1.39
CA SER A 40 -0.44 -13.50 -2.39
C SER A 40 -1.69 -13.95 -3.14
N ILE A 41 -1.75 -15.20 -3.56
CA ILE A 41 -2.89 -15.75 -4.32
C ILE A 41 -4.17 -15.67 -3.49
N PHE A 42 -4.08 -16.00 -2.19
CA PHE A 42 -5.23 -15.92 -1.28
C PHE A 42 -5.72 -14.47 -1.15
N HIS A 43 -4.82 -13.53 -0.89
CA HIS A 43 -5.19 -12.12 -0.74
C HIS A 43 -5.66 -11.49 -2.06
N TYR A 44 -5.09 -11.87 -3.20
CA TYR A 44 -5.56 -11.39 -4.50
C TYR A 44 -6.97 -11.89 -4.83
N ASN A 45 -7.31 -13.12 -4.46
CA ASN A 45 -8.69 -13.59 -4.57
C ASN A 45 -9.65 -12.76 -3.70
N ARG A 46 -9.25 -12.38 -2.48
CA ARG A 46 -10.05 -11.49 -1.61
C ARG A 46 -10.27 -10.11 -2.24
N PHE A 47 -9.20 -9.53 -2.80
CA PHE A 47 -9.26 -8.21 -3.42
C PHE A 47 -10.04 -8.24 -4.74
N TYR A 48 -9.90 -9.33 -5.50
CA TYR A 48 -10.71 -9.56 -6.70
C TYR A 48 -12.20 -9.67 -6.35
N GLU A 49 -12.54 -10.44 -5.34
CA GLU A 49 -13.91 -10.54 -4.83
C GLU A 49 -14.49 -9.17 -4.51
N ALA A 50 -13.78 -8.38 -3.70
CA ALA A 50 -14.21 -7.03 -3.33
C ALA A 50 -14.31 -6.09 -4.56
N ALA A 51 -13.37 -6.18 -5.49
CA ALA A 51 -13.38 -5.41 -6.73
C ALA A 51 -14.62 -5.73 -7.57
N MET A 52 -14.94 -7.02 -7.75
CA MET A 52 -16.10 -7.43 -8.53
C MET A 52 -17.42 -7.08 -7.86
N GLN A 53 -17.48 -7.17 -6.53
CA GLN A 53 -18.66 -6.71 -5.78
C GLN A 53 -18.88 -5.20 -5.94
N LEU A 54 -17.82 -4.39 -5.82
CA LEU A 54 -17.90 -2.94 -6.07
C LEU A 54 -18.34 -2.64 -7.50
N LYS A 55 -17.78 -3.33 -8.49
CA LYS A 55 -18.11 -3.14 -9.91
C LYS A 55 -19.57 -3.45 -10.22
N ASN A 56 -20.13 -4.48 -9.58
CA ASN A 56 -21.50 -4.95 -9.84
C ASN A 56 -22.53 -4.35 -8.84
N GLY A 57 -22.10 -3.51 -7.90
CA GLY A 57 -22.99 -2.92 -6.90
C GLY A 57 -23.55 -3.92 -5.88
N ASN A 58 -22.89 -5.06 -5.70
CA ASN A 58 -23.34 -6.12 -4.79
C ASN A 58 -22.35 -6.28 -3.64
N LEU A 59 -22.61 -5.56 -2.54
CA LEU A 59 -21.71 -5.53 -1.37
C LEU A 59 -22.09 -6.64 -0.37
N SER A 60 -21.71 -7.86 -0.67
CA SER A 60 -21.91 -9.02 0.22
C SER A 60 -20.60 -9.48 0.82
N TYR A 61 -20.17 -8.87 1.92
CA TYR A 61 -18.87 -9.20 2.55
C TYR A 61 -18.85 -10.59 3.22
N PHE A 62 -20.02 -11.21 3.42
CA PHE A 62 -20.11 -12.56 4.01
C PHE A 62 -19.77 -13.67 3.02
N LEU A 63 -20.13 -13.53 1.75
CA LEU A 63 -19.99 -14.58 0.76
C LEU A 63 -19.07 -14.17 -0.38
N SER A 64 -18.17 -15.09 -0.76
CA SER A 64 -17.36 -14.94 -1.97
C SER A 64 -18.17 -15.37 -3.20
N LEU A 65 -18.65 -14.39 -3.96
CA LEU A 65 -19.50 -14.61 -5.13
C LEU A 65 -18.70 -14.68 -6.41
N TYR A 66 -17.54 -14.06 -6.48
CA TYR A 66 -16.71 -13.90 -7.68
C TYR A 66 -15.32 -14.54 -7.53
N GLY A 67 -14.70 -14.39 -6.37
CA GLY A 67 -13.41 -14.99 -6.05
C GLY A 67 -13.53 -16.45 -5.57
N PHE A 68 -12.39 -17.07 -5.30
CA PHE A 68 -12.33 -18.44 -4.75
C PHE A 68 -13.16 -19.46 -5.51
N GLN A 69 -13.17 -19.35 -6.85
CA GLN A 69 -13.95 -20.22 -7.73
C GLN A 69 -15.47 -20.20 -7.42
N GLN A 70 -15.98 -19.07 -6.95
CA GLN A 70 -17.39 -18.88 -6.62
C GLN A 70 -17.92 -19.85 -5.54
N SER A 71 -17.03 -20.31 -4.65
CA SER A 71 -17.32 -21.35 -3.66
C SER A 71 -18.14 -20.90 -2.44
N GLY A 72 -18.58 -19.64 -2.39
CA GLY A 72 -19.38 -19.12 -1.29
C GLY A 72 -18.64 -19.02 0.05
N ARG A 73 -17.30 -18.93 0.05
CA ARG A 73 -16.49 -18.86 1.26
C ARG A 73 -16.72 -17.59 2.05
N ILE A 74 -16.73 -17.70 3.38
CA ILE A 74 -16.85 -16.57 4.31
C ILE A 74 -15.44 -16.04 4.66
N VAL A 75 -14.72 -15.49 3.68
CA VAL A 75 -13.32 -15.08 3.89
C VAL A 75 -13.23 -13.63 4.33
N ASN A 76 -13.85 -12.71 3.61
CA ASN A 76 -13.71 -11.28 3.88
C ASN A 76 -14.35 -10.85 5.21
N ALA A 77 -15.37 -11.56 5.68
CA ALA A 77 -15.94 -11.32 7.00
C ALA A 77 -14.96 -11.64 8.14
N LEU A 78 -14.15 -12.70 7.98
CA LEU A 78 -13.17 -13.13 9.00
C LEU A 78 -11.90 -12.26 8.99
N TYR A 79 -11.48 -11.79 7.83
CA TYR A 79 -10.23 -11.00 7.66
C TYR A 79 -10.46 -9.47 7.65
N GLY A 80 -11.66 -9.01 7.94
CA GLY A 80 -12.01 -7.60 7.89
C GLY A 80 -12.31 -7.09 6.48
N PRO A 81 -13.59 -6.82 6.17
CA PRO A 81 -14.04 -6.46 4.83
C PRO A 81 -13.54 -5.09 4.37
N PHE A 82 -13.37 -4.13 5.30
CA PHE A 82 -12.96 -2.76 4.96
C PHE A 82 -11.67 -2.71 4.16
N PHE A 83 -10.63 -3.42 4.63
CA PHE A 83 -9.36 -3.45 3.93
C PHE A 83 -9.46 -4.13 2.55
N ALA A 84 -10.25 -5.20 2.45
CA ALA A 84 -10.48 -5.88 1.18
C ALA A 84 -11.19 -4.98 0.15
N TYR A 85 -12.19 -4.19 0.56
CA TYR A 85 -12.85 -3.23 -0.32
C TYR A 85 -11.96 -2.06 -0.73
N LEU A 86 -11.12 -1.56 0.18
CA LEU A 86 -10.12 -0.53 -0.15
C LEU A 86 -9.16 -1.05 -1.23
N GLN A 87 -8.63 -2.26 -1.06
CA GLN A 87 -7.74 -2.88 -2.04
C GLN A 87 -8.49 -3.24 -3.34
N GLY A 88 -9.73 -3.71 -3.24
CA GLY A 88 -10.59 -3.98 -4.41
C GLY A 88 -10.84 -2.73 -5.25
N GLY A 89 -11.10 -1.59 -4.62
CA GLY A 89 -11.19 -0.30 -5.29
C GLY A 89 -9.89 0.08 -6.01
N LEU A 90 -8.75 -0.17 -5.35
CA LEU A 90 -7.43 0.06 -5.95
C LEU A 90 -7.17 -0.85 -7.16
N VAL A 91 -7.62 -2.13 -7.11
CA VAL A 91 -7.55 -3.07 -8.23
C VAL A 91 -8.35 -2.54 -9.42
N LEU A 92 -9.58 -2.03 -9.20
CA LEU A 92 -10.43 -1.48 -10.26
C LEU A 92 -9.78 -0.27 -10.93
N ILE A 93 -9.25 0.68 -10.15
CA ILE A 93 -8.60 1.89 -10.65
C ILE A 93 -7.33 1.52 -11.45
N SER A 94 -6.57 0.54 -10.98
CA SER A 94 -5.32 0.13 -11.62
C SER A 94 -5.52 -0.67 -12.91
N GLY A 95 -6.63 -1.37 -13.06
CA GLY A 95 -7.02 -2.14 -14.24
C GLY A 95 -6.22 -3.42 -14.49
N THR A 96 -4.99 -3.55 -13.97
CA THR A 96 -4.16 -4.77 -14.07
C THR A 96 -3.48 -5.08 -12.74
N TRP A 97 -3.23 -6.37 -12.47
CA TRP A 97 -2.54 -6.81 -11.25
C TRP A 97 -1.13 -6.23 -11.10
N PHE A 98 -0.42 -6.05 -12.20
CA PHE A 98 0.90 -5.43 -12.20
C PHE A 98 0.83 -3.97 -11.72
N ARG A 99 -0.07 -3.16 -12.32
CA ARG A 99 -0.25 -1.75 -11.93
C ARG A 99 -0.74 -1.62 -10.50
N TYR A 100 -1.70 -2.48 -10.11
CA TYR A 100 -2.20 -2.55 -8.76
C TYR A 100 -1.05 -2.78 -7.76
N GLN A 101 -0.18 -3.76 -8.03
CA GLN A 101 0.94 -4.08 -7.15
C GLN A 101 1.93 -2.92 -7.04
N ILE A 102 2.27 -2.25 -8.15
CA ILE A 102 3.13 -1.06 -8.14
C ILE A 102 2.51 0.06 -7.29
N VAL A 103 1.25 0.40 -7.55
CA VAL A 103 0.56 1.49 -6.82
C VAL A 103 0.42 1.15 -5.34
N SER A 104 0.00 -0.06 -5.01
CA SER A 104 -0.14 -0.54 -3.64
C SER A 104 1.18 -0.49 -2.87
N ARG A 105 2.29 -0.93 -3.49
CA ARG A 105 3.64 -0.88 -2.88
C ARG A 105 4.11 0.55 -2.67
N VAL A 106 3.96 1.44 -3.65
CA VAL A 106 4.32 2.86 -3.49
C VAL A 106 3.55 3.48 -2.33
N LEU A 107 2.23 3.25 -2.25
CA LEU A 107 1.41 3.75 -1.15
C LEU A 107 1.84 3.19 0.21
N LEU A 108 2.16 1.90 0.27
CA LEU A 108 2.63 1.25 1.48
C LEU A 108 3.98 1.84 1.94
N HIS A 109 4.92 2.04 1.03
CA HIS A 109 6.22 2.65 1.36
C HIS A 109 6.04 4.09 1.86
N ILE A 110 5.24 4.92 1.17
CA ILE A 110 4.93 6.28 1.63
C ILE A 110 4.33 6.28 3.03
N LEU A 111 3.39 5.36 3.30
CA LEU A 111 2.75 5.23 4.61
C LEU A 111 3.77 4.83 5.69
N ALA A 112 4.60 3.82 5.42
CA ALA A 112 5.62 3.34 6.35
C ALA A 112 6.65 4.42 6.69
N GLU A 113 7.22 5.05 5.65
CA GLU A 113 8.22 6.12 5.80
C GLU A 113 7.64 7.33 6.54
N SER A 114 6.44 7.76 6.16
CA SER A 114 5.77 8.91 6.77
C SER A 114 5.40 8.65 8.23
N SER A 115 4.92 7.44 8.53
CA SER A 115 4.55 7.04 9.90
C SER A 115 5.77 7.01 10.82
N MET A 116 6.87 6.42 10.35
CA MET A 116 8.12 6.37 11.12
C MET A 116 8.73 7.76 11.29
N TYR A 117 8.75 8.58 10.23
CA TYR A 117 9.16 9.97 10.31
C TYR A 117 8.33 10.75 11.34
N ALA A 118 6.99 10.64 11.28
CA ALA A 118 6.10 11.34 12.20
C ALA A 118 6.32 10.92 13.66
N LEU A 119 6.50 9.63 13.91
CA LEU A 119 6.82 9.10 15.25
C LEU A 119 8.12 9.70 15.79
N LEU A 120 9.19 9.69 15.01
CA LEU A 120 10.48 10.24 15.41
C LEU A 120 10.42 11.75 15.63
N LYS A 121 9.61 12.48 14.85
CA LYS A 121 9.37 13.92 15.09
C LYS A 121 8.63 14.19 16.41
N GLN A 122 7.70 13.33 16.81
CA GLN A 122 7.06 13.42 18.13
C GLN A 122 8.07 13.19 19.25
N CYS A 123 9.05 12.30 19.04
CA CYS A 123 10.17 12.09 19.95
C CYS A 123 11.24 13.21 19.90
N LYS A 124 10.95 14.35 19.24
CA LYS A 124 11.82 15.52 19.09
C LYS A 124 13.17 15.23 18.40
N VAL A 125 13.25 14.16 17.61
CA VAL A 125 14.43 13.84 16.80
C VAL A 125 14.62 14.89 15.69
N LYS A 126 15.87 15.23 15.38
CA LYS A 126 16.21 16.15 14.29
C LYS A 126 15.65 15.64 12.95
N THR A 127 15.14 16.55 12.11
CA THR A 127 14.48 16.22 10.84
C THR A 127 15.29 15.30 9.94
N THR A 128 16.59 15.57 9.78
CA THR A 128 17.47 14.75 8.95
C THR A 128 17.57 13.31 9.45
N ILE A 129 17.77 13.13 10.75
CA ILE A 129 17.86 11.79 11.38
C ILE A 129 16.50 11.07 11.27
N ALA A 130 15.40 11.77 11.59
CA ALA A 130 14.06 11.21 11.51
C ALA A 130 13.71 10.76 10.07
N LEU A 131 14.09 11.55 9.07
CA LEU A 131 13.91 11.20 7.67
C LEU A 131 14.76 10.00 7.29
N SER A 132 16.07 10.00 7.58
CA SER A 132 16.95 8.88 7.26
C SER A 132 16.46 7.56 7.87
N LEU A 133 16.04 7.58 9.13
CA LEU A 133 15.51 6.37 9.79
C LEU A 133 14.15 5.95 9.22
N GLY A 134 13.30 6.90 8.80
CA GLY A 134 12.06 6.61 8.09
C GLY A 134 12.29 5.89 6.76
N LEU A 135 13.25 6.36 5.97
CA LEU A 135 13.64 5.73 4.71
C LEU A 135 14.25 4.34 4.93
N LEU A 136 15.15 4.20 5.90
CA LEU A 136 15.73 2.90 6.27
C LEU A 136 14.66 1.91 6.74
N TYR A 137 13.64 2.36 7.47
CA TYR A 137 12.55 1.50 7.90
C TYR A 137 11.81 0.86 6.71
N ALA A 138 11.58 1.60 5.63
CA ALA A 138 10.93 1.08 4.44
C ALA A 138 11.76 0.02 3.68
N THR A 139 13.07 -0.07 3.94
CA THR A 139 13.94 -1.11 3.34
C THR A 139 13.95 -2.41 4.12
N THR A 140 13.26 -2.49 5.25
CA THR A 140 13.19 -3.74 6.03
C THR A 140 12.49 -4.84 5.24
N PHE A 141 12.94 -6.07 5.42
CA PHE A 141 12.41 -7.24 4.70
C PHE A 141 10.89 -7.39 4.83
N SER A 142 10.35 -7.14 6.02
CA SER A 142 8.91 -7.26 6.30
C SER A 142 8.01 -6.29 5.53
N ILE A 143 8.58 -5.22 4.95
CA ILE A 143 7.81 -4.26 4.15
C ILE A 143 7.96 -4.52 2.65
N GLN A 144 9.08 -5.13 2.25
CA GLN A 144 9.37 -5.40 0.83
C GLN A 144 8.72 -6.68 0.30
N TYR A 145 8.43 -7.65 1.15
CA TYR A 145 7.90 -8.97 0.84
C TYR A 145 6.67 -9.30 1.71
#